data_b8c7e68560c3986423ff8c646291cc25
#
_entry.id   b8c7e68560c3986423ff8c646291cc25
#
_cell.length_a   1.000
_cell.length_b   1.000
_cell.length_c   1.000
_cell.angle_alpha   90.00
_cell.angle_beta   90.00
_cell.angle_gamma   90.00
#
_symmetry.space_group_name_H-M   'P 1'
#
loop_
_entity.id
_entity.type
_entity.pdbx_description
1 polymer ?
#
loop_
_entity_poly.entity_id
_entity_poly.type
_entity_poly.pdbx_seq_one_letter_code
_entity_poly.pdbx_strand_id
1 'polypeptide(L)'
;MRLKALFFLAWLITSLPTAAQLSRAQFSSLENILGEKSSFSGHMTGFILYDLDSQKVVYEKNSQLNFIPASTTKLFTLFAAVAILQDSTQTLRYVASGDTLKIWGAGDPSWKYQDFFQPDFEKVWKNYQVIQYSDANQVSPAFGYGWQWDDYYYDYSAERSPLPIYGNLLEVKKVGNRPEVFPSRFQKSISTTTLPIKELERDLHTNDFKYSPTTFLGRERFIPLLTSGQLTAELAQELTGKTWIYKKESLPENNQAFRGAPVFPLLQEMMLESDNFIAEQMLWMVSDHLFQTLDTERAIEYIQKTYFFDLPDQPKWVDGSGLSRHNLFTPRSMVVLIDKLYRIVPEDQLYALLPTGGKTGTLKNTFQAAQPYIFAKSGSMSNHYSLAGLVRTKSGKTYAFAFMNSNFLGRPSAIRAEVEKVMALVREVL
;
A
#
# COMPACT_ATOMS: atom_id res chain seq x y z
N MET A 1 -60.86 -6.18 -52.69
CA MET A 1 -60.79 -6.26 -51.26
C MET A 1 -59.35 -5.89 -50.82
N ARG A 2 -59.18 -4.68 -50.27
CA ARG A 2 -57.89 -4.22 -49.82
C ARG A 2 -57.87 -4.25 -48.27
N LEU A 3 -57.00 -5.12 -47.69
CA LEU A 3 -56.76 -5.19 -46.25
C LEU A 3 -55.87 -4.05 -45.85
N LYS A 4 -56.31 -3.19 -44.92
CA LYS A 4 -55.52 -2.16 -44.27
C LYS A 4 -54.85 -2.78 -43.05
N ALA A 5 -53.52 -2.87 -43.07
CA ALA A 5 -52.73 -3.20 -41.90
C ALA A 5 -52.53 -1.94 -41.02
N LEU A 6 -53.05 -1.98 -39.80
CA LEU A 6 -52.78 -0.98 -38.75
C LEU A 6 -51.45 -1.33 -38.07
N PHE A 7 -50.44 -0.47 -38.23
CA PHE A 7 -49.23 -0.51 -37.44
C PHE A 7 -49.49 0.18 -36.09
N PHE A 8 -49.50 -0.60 -35.00
CA PHE A 8 -49.40 -0.07 -33.64
C PHE A 8 -47.92 0.21 -33.35
N LEU A 9 -47.54 1.49 -33.31
CA LEU A 9 -46.24 1.96 -32.83
C LEU A 9 -46.30 1.99 -31.30
N ALA A 10 -45.81 0.93 -30.66
CA ALA A 10 -45.56 0.93 -29.20
C ALA A 10 -44.38 1.82 -28.91
N TRP A 11 -44.61 2.98 -28.29
CA TRP A 11 -43.60 3.82 -27.71
C TRP A 11 -43.04 3.11 -26.48
N LEU A 12 -41.87 2.45 -26.62
CA LEU A 12 -41.03 2.09 -25.49
C LEU A 12 -40.46 3.40 -24.91
N ILE A 13 -41.06 3.90 -23.85
CA ILE A 13 -40.47 4.90 -23.01
C ILE A 13 -39.36 4.16 -22.22
N THR A 14 -38.16 4.14 -22.78
CA THR A 14 -36.97 3.81 -22.01
C THR A 14 -36.76 4.98 -21.02
N SER A 15 -37.11 4.74 -19.76
CA SER A 15 -36.70 5.63 -18.67
C SER A 15 -35.16 5.65 -18.61
N LEU A 16 -34.57 6.67 -19.23
CA LEU A 16 -33.16 6.97 -19.01
C LEU A 16 -32.97 7.15 -17.50
N PRO A 17 -31.99 6.50 -16.87
CA PRO A 17 -31.72 6.73 -15.47
C PRO A 17 -31.42 8.23 -15.29
N THR A 18 -32.28 8.91 -14.57
CA THR A 18 -32.07 10.31 -14.16
C THR A 18 -30.78 10.33 -13.38
N ALA A 19 -29.77 11.06 -13.87
CA ALA A 19 -28.54 11.31 -13.12
C ALA A 19 -28.91 11.78 -11.72
N ALA A 20 -28.35 11.16 -10.69
CA ALA A 20 -28.57 11.52 -9.31
C ALA A 20 -27.98 12.93 -9.05
N GLN A 21 -28.79 13.95 -9.31
CA GLN A 21 -28.50 15.31 -8.87
C GLN A 21 -28.95 15.45 -7.42
N LEU A 22 -28.06 15.99 -6.59
CA LEU A 22 -28.44 16.36 -5.21
C LEU A 22 -29.63 17.31 -5.26
N SER A 23 -30.60 17.12 -4.37
CA SER A 23 -31.60 18.15 -4.09
C SER A 23 -30.92 19.39 -3.53
N ARG A 24 -31.57 20.55 -3.62
CA ARG A 24 -31.04 21.80 -3.03
C ARG A 24 -30.76 21.65 -1.53
N ALA A 25 -31.57 20.90 -0.82
CA ALA A 25 -31.38 20.67 0.61
C ALA A 25 -30.14 19.82 0.90
N GLN A 26 -29.91 18.74 0.13
CA GLN A 26 -28.72 17.89 0.25
C GLN A 26 -27.45 18.68 -0.07
N PHE A 27 -27.45 19.44 -1.17
CA PHE A 27 -26.33 20.30 -1.55
C PHE A 27 -26.03 21.33 -0.46
N SER A 28 -27.04 22.03 0.04
CA SER A 28 -26.87 23.02 1.13
C SER A 28 -26.34 22.39 2.41
N SER A 29 -26.72 21.16 2.73
CA SER A 29 -26.22 20.45 3.90
C SER A 29 -24.73 20.17 3.80
N LEU A 30 -24.25 19.74 2.63
CA LEU A 30 -22.81 19.53 2.37
C LEU A 30 -22.03 20.85 2.35
N GLU A 31 -22.57 21.90 1.72
CA GLU A 31 -21.96 23.24 1.73
C GLU A 31 -21.83 23.81 3.15
N ASN A 32 -22.80 23.60 4.01
CA ASN A 32 -22.75 24.08 5.39
C ASN A 32 -21.64 23.38 6.21
N ILE A 33 -21.45 22.07 6.04
CA ILE A 33 -20.45 21.32 6.81
C ILE A 33 -19.03 21.46 6.21
N LEU A 34 -18.92 21.74 4.91
CA LEU A 34 -17.64 21.86 4.19
C LEU A 34 -17.27 23.32 3.85
N GLY A 35 -18.18 24.27 4.04
CA GLY A 35 -18.04 25.66 3.62
C GLY A 35 -16.98 26.47 4.37
N GLU A 36 -16.89 27.76 4.06
CA GLU A 36 -15.86 28.67 4.58
C GLU A 36 -15.87 28.89 6.10
N LYS A 37 -16.99 28.62 6.77
CA LYS A 37 -17.14 28.73 8.23
C LYS A 37 -17.02 27.40 8.97
N SER A 38 -16.62 26.34 8.27
CA SER A 38 -16.47 25.00 8.84
C SER A 38 -15.10 24.81 9.49
N SER A 39 -14.95 23.69 10.21
CA SER A 39 -13.65 23.24 10.74
C SER A 39 -12.60 22.95 9.65
N PHE A 40 -12.99 22.96 8.38
CA PHE A 40 -12.11 22.78 7.22
C PHE A 40 -11.61 24.09 6.61
N SER A 41 -12.01 25.25 7.13
CA SER A 41 -11.65 26.56 6.55
C SER A 41 -10.20 26.98 6.81
N GLY A 42 -9.55 26.39 7.81
CA GLY A 42 -8.17 26.75 8.20
C GLY A 42 -7.06 26.03 7.44
N HIS A 43 -7.38 25.19 6.44
CA HIS A 43 -6.42 24.39 5.69
C HIS A 43 -6.97 24.00 4.31
N MET A 44 -6.13 23.40 3.48
CA MET A 44 -6.56 22.90 2.18
C MET A 44 -7.40 21.63 2.36
N THR A 45 -8.65 21.66 1.86
CA THR A 45 -9.56 20.52 1.84
C THR A 45 -10.08 20.31 0.43
N GLY A 46 -9.92 19.08 -0.07
CA GLY A 46 -10.53 18.58 -1.30
C GLY A 46 -11.49 17.44 -0.99
N PHE A 47 -12.68 17.47 -1.56
CA PHE A 47 -13.67 16.43 -1.41
C PHE A 47 -14.44 16.20 -2.71
N ILE A 48 -14.73 14.94 -3.03
CA ILE A 48 -15.54 14.56 -4.17
C ILE A 48 -16.37 13.33 -3.85
N LEU A 49 -17.60 13.33 -4.35
CA LEU A 49 -18.50 12.17 -4.40
C LEU A 49 -18.79 11.85 -5.86
N TYR A 50 -18.64 10.59 -6.22
CA TYR A 50 -18.78 10.08 -7.57
C TYR A 50 -19.73 8.89 -7.59
N ASP A 51 -20.74 8.97 -8.42
CA ASP A 51 -21.72 7.92 -8.63
C ASP A 51 -21.17 6.86 -9.58
N LEU A 52 -20.97 5.63 -9.08
CA LEU A 52 -20.42 4.52 -9.83
C LEU A 52 -21.32 4.00 -10.94
N ASP A 53 -22.66 4.12 -10.79
CA ASP A 53 -23.63 3.66 -11.78
C ASP A 53 -23.69 4.60 -12.98
N SER A 54 -23.87 5.90 -12.72
CA SER A 54 -23.96 6.92 -13.76
C SER A 54 -22.61 7.45 -14.24
N GLN A 55 -21.54 7.14 -13.55
CA GLN A 55 -20.19 7.66 -13.77
C GLN A 55 -20.13 9.19 -13.76
N LYS A 56 -20.84 9.82 -12.82
CA LYS A 56 -20.92 11.27 -12.71
C LYS A 56 -20.51 11.77 -11.34
N VAL A 57 -19.91 12.95 -11.32
CA VAL A 57 -19.67 13.69 -10.09
C VAL A 57 -21.01 14.15 -9.51
N VAL A 58 -21.24 13.85 -8.23
CA VAL A 58 -22.44 14.22 -7.48
C VAL A 58 -22.21 15.50 -6.67
N TYR A 59 -21.02 15.60 -6.07
CA TYR A 59 -20.57 16.78 -5.34
C TYR A 59 -19.05 16.86 -5.40
N GLU A 60 -18.52 18.07 -5.51
CA GLU A 60 -17.08 18.30 -5.47
C GLU A 60 -16.70 19.66 -4.85
N LYS A 61 -15.58 19.66 -4.14
CA LYS A 61 -14.92 20.86 -3.62
C LYS A 61 -13.42 20.70 -3.78
N ASN A 62 -12.77 21.65 -4.45
CA ASN A 62 -11.32 21.64 -4.68
C ASN A 62 -10.80 20.30 -5.27
N SER A 63 -11.63 19.61 -6.03
CA SER A 63 -11.34 18.26 -6.53
C SER A 63 -10.17 18.20 -7.52
N GLN A 64 -9.84 19.33 -8.14
CA GLN A 64 -8.75 19.51 -9.10
C GLN A 64 -7.42 19.90 -8.46
N LEU A 65 -7.37 20.20 -7.17
CA LEU A 65 -6.14 20.58 -6.49
C LEU A 65 -5.31 19.35 -6.13
N ASN A 66 -3.99 19.50 -6.18
CA ASN A 66 -3.07 18.46 -5.78
C ASN A 66 -2.88 18.41 -4.25
N PHE A 67 -2.96 17.21 -3.70
CA PHE A 67 -2.76 16.93 -2.28
C PHE A 67 -1.67 15.86 -2.11
N ILE A 68 -0.98 15.89 -0.98
CA ILE A 68 -0.12 14.78 -0.54
C ILE A 68 -1.05 13.66 -0.03
N PRO A 69 -1.05 12.50 -0.69
CA PRO A 69 -2.02 11.43 -0.44
C PRO A 69 -1.71 10.60 0.82
N ALA A 70 -0.46 10.59 1.28
CA ALA A 70 0.03 9.61 2.25
C ALA A 70 -0.36 8.18 1.82
N SER A 71 -0.75 7.30 2.74
CA SER A 71 -1.05 5.90 2.43
C SER A 71 -2.27 5.65 1.53
N THR A 72 -3.03 6.68 1.10
CA THR A 72 -4.01 6.48 0.02
C THR A 72 -3.35 6.22 -1.34
N THR A 73 -2.04 6.49 -1.48
CA THR A 73 -1.19 6.05 -2.60
C THR A 73 -1.30 4.54 -2.85
N LYS A 74 -1.48 3.74 -1.79
CA LYS A 74 -1.61 2.28 -1.90
C LYS A 74 -2.80 1.82 -2.75
N LEU A 75 -3.78 2.68 -3.03
CA LEU A 75 -4.84 2.38 -4.00
C LEU A 75 -4.27 2.30 -5.43
N PHE A 76 -3.29 3.14 -5.78
CA PHE A 76 -2.57 3.05 -7.06
C PHE A 76 -1.72 1.79 -7.14
N THR A 77 -1.02 1.47 -6.06
CA THR A 77 -0.22 0.23 -5.94
C THR A 77 -1.10 -1.02 -6.00
N LEU A 78 -2.26 -1.00 -5.33
CA LEU A 78 -3.26 -2.06 -5.42
C LEU A 78 -3.71 -2.27 -6.87
N PHE A 79 -4.04 -1.18 -7.58
CA PHE A 79 -4.43 -1.28 -8.99
C PHE A 79 -3.30 -1.89 -9.82
N ALA A 80 -2.05 -1.43 -9.65
CA ALA A 80 -0.90 -1.96 -10.38
C ALA A 80 -0.71 -3.47 -10.13
N ALA A 81 -0.81 -3.90 -8.87
CA ALA A 81 -0.69 -5.30 -8.51
C ALA A 81 -1.81 -6.15 -9.11
N VAL A 82 -3.08 -5.72 -8.99
CA VAL A 82 -4.24 -6.45 -9.54
C VAL A 82 -4.19 -6.51 -11.07
N ALA A 83 -3.74 -5.45 -11.73
CA ALA A 83 -3.70 -5.39 -13.19
C ALA A 83 -2.58 -6.25 -13.80
N ILE A 84 -1.48 -6.47 -13.07
CA ILE A 84 -0.26 -7.08 -13.61
C ILE A 84 0.04 -8.43 -13.00
N LEU A 85 -0.08 -8.57 -11.66
CA LEU A 85 0.29 -9.79 -10.98
C LEU A 85 -0.80 -10.85 -11.11
N GLN A 86 -0.38 -12.10 -11.14
CA GLN A 86 -1.26 -13.25 -11.11
C GLN A 86 -1.58 -13.66 -9.67
N ASP A 87 -2.23 -14.80 -9.47
CA ASP A 87 -2.65 -15.28 -8.15
C ASP A 87 -1.49 -15.58 -7.17
N SER A 88 -0.29 -15.84 -7.71
CA SER A 88 0.90 -16.11 -6.91
C SER A 88 2.08 -15.21 -7.29
N THR A 89 2.89 -14.86 -6.26
CA THR A 89 4.09 -14.06 -6.44
C THR A 89 5.13 -14.75 -7.33
N GLN A 90 5.88 -13.98 -8.10
CA GLN A 90 7.20 -14.40 -8.54
C GLN A 90 8.17 -14.11 -7.41
N THR A 91 8.66 -15.16 -6.73
CA THR A 91 9.48 -14.98 -5.53
C THR A 91 10.95 -14.84 -5.90
N LEU A 92 11.42 -15.61 -6.88
CA LEU A 92 12.78 -15.52 -7.37
C LEU A 92 12.89 -15.99 -8.82
N ARG A 93 13.99 -15.58 -9.44
CA ARG A 93 14.46 -16.08 -10.74
C ARG A 93 15.70 -16.92 -10.52
N TYR A 94 15.89 -17.96 -11.34
CA TYR A 94 17.02 -18.87 -11.14
C TYR A 94 17.53 -19.49 -12.44
N VAL A 95 18.78 -19.94 -12.38
CA VAL A 95 19.45 -20.75 -13.43
C VAL A 95 20.31 -21.81 -12.75
N ALA A 96 20.17 -23.05 -13.19
CA ALA A 96 21.05 -24.13 -12.78
C ALA A 96 22.42 -24.04 -13.50
N SER A 97 23.50 -24.22 -12.73
CA SER A 97 24.88 -24.18 -13.26
C SER A 97 25.70 -25.28 -12.58
N GLY A 98 25.66 -26.50 -13.12
CA GLY A 98 26.26 -27.68 -12.46
C GLY A 98 25.62 -27.94 -11.09
N ASP A 99 26.42 -28.03 -10.04
CA ASP A 99 25.99 -28.27 -8.68
C ASP A 99 25.54 -26.96 -7.94
N THR A 100 25.59 -25.83 -8.62
CA THR A 100 25.23 -24.51 -8.09
C THR A 100 23.93 -24.03 -8.69
N LEU A 101 23.05 -23.56 -7.84
CA LEU A 101 21.85 -22.82 -8.26
C LEU A 101 22.14 -21.32 -8.14
N LYS A 102 22.06 -20.59 -9.24
CA LYS A 102 22.15 -19.12 -9.25
C LYS A 102 20.74 -18.54 -9.11
N ILE A 103 20.55 -17.58 -8.20
CA ILE A 103 19.25 -16.98 -7.94
C ILE A 103 19.31 -15.44 -7.86
N TRP A 104 18.20 -14.82 -8.23
CA TRP A 104 17.91 -13.40 -8.13
C TRP A 104 16.53 -13.24 -7.48
N GLY A 105 16.42 -12.42 -6.44
CA GLY A 105 15.12 -12.14 -5.83
C GLY A 105 14.22 -11.32 -6.77
N ALA A 106 12.92 -11.52 -6.68
CA ALA A 106 11.91 -10.82 -7.48
C ALA A 106 11.05 -9.84 -6.66
N GLY A 107 11.49 -9.50 -5.44
CA GLY A 107 10.81 -8.53 -4.59
C GLY A 107 9.73 -9.11 -3.67
N ASP A 108 9.49 -10.42 -3.66
CA ASP A 108 8.47 -11.04 -2.80
C ASP A 108 8.82 -10.89 -1.31
N PRO A 109 7.99 -10.20 -0.50
CA PRO A 109 8.27 -9.96 0.91
C PRO A 109 7.93 -11.12 1.84
N SER A 110 7.32 -12.20 1.36
CA SER A 110 6.68 -13.21 2.19
C SER A 110 7.64 -14.10 3.00
N TRP A 111 8.95 -14.17 2.64
CA TRP A 111 9.88 -15.09 3.28
C TRP A 111 10.17 -14.71 4.74
N LYS A 112 9.58 -15.51 5.66
CA LYS A 112 9.67 -15.29 7.11
C LYS A 112 9.20 -13.89 7.57
N TYR A 113 8.31 -13.28 6.82
CA TYR A 113 7.67 -12.03 7.23
C TYR A 113 6.26 -12.32 7.71
N GLN A 114 5.95 -11.95 8.96
CA GLN A 114 4.68 -12.20 9.62
C GLN A 114 4.20 -13.68 9.47
N ASP A 115 2.91 -13.93 9.52
CA ASP A 115 2.30 -15.25 9.38
C ASP A 115 1.88 -15.56 7.94
N PHE A 116 2.53 -14.93 6.96
CA PHE A 116 2.24 -15.21 5.56
C PHE A 116 2.57 -16.63 5.15
N PHE A 117 1.87 -17.11 4.11
CA PHE A 117 2.22 -18.37 3.46
C PHE A 117 3.68 -18.33 3.00
N GLN A 118 4.45 -19.29 3.45
CA GLN A 118 5.87 -19.36 3.12
C GLN A 118 6.08 -20.03 1.76
N PRO A 119 6.91 -19.45 0.87
CA PRO A 119 7.30 -20.11 -0.36
C PRO A 119 7.98 -21.46 -0.09
N ASP A 120 7.58 -22.49 -0.81
CA ASP A 120 8.22 -23.82 -0.70
C ASP A 120 9.48 -23.85 -1.57
N PHE A 121 10.51 -23.23 -1.07
CA PHE A 121 11.80 -23.12 -1.78
C PHE A 121 12.50 -24.46 -1.99
N GLU A 122 12.16 -25.51 -1.20
CA GLU A 122 12.74 -26.84 -1.40
C GLU A 122 12.48 -27.38 -2.82
N LYS A 123 11.37 -26.99 -3.43
CA LYS A 123 11.09 -27.33 -4.84
C LYS A 123 12.17 -26.86 -5.82
N VAL A 124 12.88 -25.78 -5.48
CA VAL A 124 13.87 -25.16 -6.36
C VAL A 124 15.28 -25.60 -6.00
N TRP A 125 15.64 -25.57 -4.72
CA TRP A 125 17.05 -25.76 -4.33
C TRP A 125 17.39 -27.05 -3.59
N LYS A 126 16.44 -27.99 -3.38
CA LYS A 126 16.72 -29.25 -2.65
C LYS A 126 17.90 -30.06 -3.21
N ASN A 127 18.09 -30.02 -4.54
CA ASN A 127 19.13 -30.79 -5.23
C ASN A 127 20.50 -30.06 -5.29
N TYR A 128 20.58 -28.84 -4.77
CA TYR A 128 21.79 -28.02 -4.81
C TYR A 128 22.32 -27.81 -3.40
N GLN A 129 23.64 -27.94 -3.24
CA GLN A 129 24.32 -27.65 -1.97
C GLN A 129 24.79 -26.19 -1.89
N VAL A 130 25.09 -25.62 -3.06
CA VAL A 130 25.55 -24.25 -3.18
C VAL A 130 24.50 -23.41 -3.90
N ILE A 131 24.14 -22.29 -3.27
CA ILE A 131 23.25 -21.26 -3.81
C ILE A 131 24.07 -20.00 -4.02
N GLN A 132 24.17 -19.53 -5.25
CA GLN A 132 24.76 -18.23 -5.55
C GLN A 132 23.66 -17.19 -5.67
N TYR A 133 23.64 -16.23 -4.74
CA TYR A 133 22.69 -15.13 -4.76
C TYR A 133 23.27 -13.88 -5.43
N SER A 134 22.48 -13.20 -6.22
CA SER A 134 22.80 -11.91 -6.83
C SER A 134 21.62 -10.94 -6.70
N ASP A 135 21.94 -9.68 -6.46
CA ASP A 135 21.01 -8.53 -6.44
C ASP A 135 21.18 -7.60 -7.67
N ALA A 136 21.84 -8.09 -8.72
CA ALA A 136 22.17 -7.28 -9.89
C ALA A 136 20.94 -6.86 -10.75
N ASN A 137 19.77 -7.45 -10.50
CA ASN A 137 18.50 -7.04 -11.11
C ASN A 137 17.83 -5.86 -10.36
N GLN A 138 18.38 -5.42 -9.23
CA GLN A 138 17.93 -4.22 -8.52
C GLN A 138 18.44 -2.96 -9.24
N VAL A 139 17.50 -2.11 -9.67
CA VAL A 139 17.76 -0.82 -10.31
C VAL A 139 17.46 0.32 -9.32
N SER A 140 16.27 0.30 -8.73
CA SER A 140 15.91 1.30 -7.72
C SER A 140 16.69 1.11 -6.43
N PRO A 141 17.06 2.21 -5.74
CA PRO A 141 17.74 2.15 -4.44
C PRO A 141 16.84 1.51 -3.36
N ALA A 142 17.45 1.06 -2.26
CA ALA A 142 16.75 0.47 -1.12
C ALA A 142 15.74 1.43 -0.48
N PHE A 143 16.06 2.72 -0.44
CA PHE A 143 15.14 3.79 0.01
C PHE A 143 14.44 4.46 -1.16
N GLY A 144 13.17 4.84 -0.98
CA GLY A 144 12.39 5.57 -1.96
C GLY A 144 12.79 7.04 -2.07
N TYR A 145 12.63 7.61 -3.27
CA TYR A 145 12.87 9.03 -3.50
C TYR A 145 11.95 9.90 -2.63
N GLY A 146 12.53 10.87 -1.90
CA GLY A 146 11.78 11.79 -1.06
C GLY A 146 11.27 11.21 0.26
N TRP A 147 11.77 10.02 0.68
CA TRP A 147 11.57 9.55 2.03
C TRP A 147 12.38 10.40 3.00
N GLN A 148 11.85 10.65 4.19
CA GLN A 148 12.53 11.45 5.19
C GLN A 148 13.65 10.62 5.83
N TRP A 149 14.85 11.22 5.95
CA TRP A 149 16.03 10.52 6.47
C TRP A 149 15.89 10.11 7.94
N ASP A 150 15.06 10.82 8.70
CA ASP A 150 14.77 10.54 10.11
C ASP A 150 13.69 9.47 10.32
N ASP A 151 12.93 9.12 9.27
CA ASP A 151 11.98 8.01 9.30
C ASP A 151 12.69 6.63 9.31
N TYR A 152 13.93 6.57 8.95
CA TYR A 152 14.69 5.35 8.73
C TYR A 152 14.87 4.45 9.97
N TYR A 153 14.61 4.98 11.17
CA TYR A 153 14.58 4.22 12.43
C TYR A 153 13.28 3.46 12.68
N TYR A 154 12.24 3.76 11.91
CA TYR A 154 10.90 3.21 12.12
C TYR A 154 10.62 2.06 11.17
N ASP A 155 9.92 1.04 11.66
CA ASP A 155 9.53 -0.18 10.94
C ASP A 155 8.79 0.09 9.62
N TYR A 156 8.00 1.17 9.57
CA TYR A 156 7.29 1.58 8.36
C TYR A 156 8.21 2.12 7.23
N SER A 157 9.51 2.28 7.49
CA SER A 157 10.52 2.74 6.53
C SER A 157 11.62 1.70 6.30
N ALA A 158 11.28 0.40 6.38
CA ALA A 158 12.21 -0.67 6.07
C ALA A 158 12.74 -0.57 4.64
N GLU A 159 14.02 -0.90 4.45
CA GLU A 159 14.66 -0.94 3.14
C GLU A 159 14.02 -1.98 2.23
N ARG A 160 13.85 -1.64 0.95
CA ARG A 160 13.49 -2.60 -0.10
C ARG A 160 14.70 -3.47 -0.42
N SER A 161 14.46 -4.76 -0.69
CA SER A 161 15.52 -5.66 -1.17
C SER A 161 14.96 -6.69 -2.16
N PRO A 162 15.80 -7.25 -3.07
CA PRO A 162 15.32 -8.21 -4.05
C PRO A 162 14.77 -9.50 -3.44
N LEU A 163 15.39 -9.97 -2.36
CA LEU A 163 14.97 -11.17 -1.61
C LEU A 163 14.88 -10.84 -0.12
N PRO A 164 13.80 -10.20 0.31
CA PRO A 164 13.61 -9.87 1.72
C PRO A 164 13.48 -11.12 2.59
N ILE A 165 14.06 -11.04 3.77
CA ILE A 165 13.93 -12.04 4.82
C ILE A 165 13.53 -11.32 6.10
N TYR A 166 12.51 -11.81 6.81
CA TYR A 166 11.96 -11.19 8.02
C TYR A 166 11.45 -9.76 7.82
N GLY A 167 11.03 -9.39 6.59
CA GLY A 167 10.61 -8.04 6.25
C GLY A 167 11.74 -6.99 6.33
N ASN A 168 13.01 -7.44 6.29
CA ASN A 168 14.20 -6.60 6.51
C ASN A 168 14.20 -5.90 7.88
N LEU A 169 13.61 -6.55 8.89
CA LEU A 169 13.44 -6.03 10.23
C LEU A 169 14.17 -6.88 11.28
N LEU A 170 14.64 -6.22 12.33
CA LEU A 170 15.09 -6.82 13.58
C LEU A 170 13.95 -6.73 14.58
N GLU A 171 13.46 -7.86 15.06
CA GLU A 171 12.53 -7.91 16.18
C GLU A 171 13.27 -7.74 17.50
N VAL A 172 12.74 -6.93 18.41
CA VAL A 172 13.32 -6.65 19.71
C VAL A 172 12.30 -6.94 20.80
N LYS A 173 12.70 -7.80 21.75
CA LYS A 173 11.93 -8.12 22.97
C LYS A 173 12.76 -7.86 24.22
N LYS A 174 12.12 -7.50 25.32
CA LYS A 174 12.78 -7.39 26.62
C LYS A 174 12.71 -8.70 27.37
N VAL A 175 13.89 -9.23 27.72
CA VAL A 175 14.00 -10.41 28.60
C VAL A 175 14.80 -10.01 29.84
N GLY A 176 14.13 -9.97 30.98
CA GLY A 176 14.68 -9.33 32.17
C GLY A 176 14.94 -7.83 31.93
N ASN A 177 16.19 -7.39 32.09
CA ASN A 177 16.60 -5.99 31.84
C ASN A 177 17.44 -5.81 30.56
N ARG A 178 17.41 -6.80 29.66
CA ARG A 178 18.22 -6.78 28.43
C ARG A 178 17.35 -6.95 27.21
N PRO A 179 17.77 -6.39 26.05
CA PRO A 179 17.15 -6.71 24.78
C PRO A 179 17.54 -8.12 24.33
N GLU A 180 16.57 -8.88 23.88
CA GLU A 180 16.72 -10.08 23.06
C GLU A 180 16.22 -9.75 21.67
N VAL A 181 16.96 -10.17 20.64
CA VAL A 181 16.66 -9.81 19.26
C VAL A 181 16.57 -11.01 18.35
N PHE A 182 15.76 -10.88 17.32
CA PHE A 182 15.66 -11.84 16.26
C PHE A 182 15.76 -11.17 14.89
N PRO A 183 16.60 -11.67 13.94
CA PRO A 183 17.46 -12.83 14.00
C PRO A 183 18.55 -12.75 15.08
N SER A 184 18.83 -13.85 15.76
CA SER A 184 19.74 -13.92 16.91
C SER A 184 21.19 -13.60 16.59
N ARG A 185 21.60 -13.66 15.33
CA ARG A 185 22.95 -13.25 14.88
C ARG A 185 23.31 -11.83 15.31
N PHE A 186 22.33 -10.93 15.35
CA PHE A 186 22.51 -9.53 15.76
C PHE A 186 22.64 -9.33 17.27
N GLN A 187 22.44 -10.37 18.08
CA GLN A 187 22.63 -10.28 19.53
C GLN A 187 24.05 -9.84 19.91
N LYS A 188 25.05 -10.19 19.09
CA LYS A 188 26.45 -9.80 19.29
C LYS A 188 26.75 -8.35 18.89
N SER A 189 25.87 -7.74 18.09
CA SER A 189 25.97 -6.34 17.66
C SER A 189 25.31 -5.37 18.64
N ILE A 190 24.82 -5.86 19.80
CA ILE A 190 24.18 -5.02 20.82
C ILE A 190 25.20 -4.61 21.85
N SER A 191 25.29 -3.31 22.08
CA SER A 191 26.14 -2.70 23.11
C SER A 191 25.34 -1.81 24.08
N THR A 192 25.91 -1.50 25.20
CA THR A 192 25.31 -0.57 26.17
C THR A 192 25.82 0.86 25.95
N THR A 193 25.00 1.83 26.35
CA THR A 193 25.36 3.24 26.36
C THR A 193 24.94 3.91 27.67
N THR A 194 25.62 4.98 28.04
CA THR A 194 25.23 5.84 29.15
C THR A 194 24.19 6.89 28.77
N LEU A 195 23.94 7.09 27.48
CA LEU A 195 22.89 7.99 27.00
C LEU A 195 21.51 7.47 27.44
N PRO A 196 20.57 8.34 27.81
CA PRO A 196 19.25 7.93 28.29
C PRO A 196 18.30 7.50 27.16
N ILE A 197 18.71 6.51 26.35
CA ILE A 197 17.88 5.95 25.29
C ILE A 197 16.82 5.03 25.88
N LYS A 198 15.57 5.20 25.44
CA LYS A 198 14.42 4.43 25.95
C LYS A 198 14.15 3.15 25.16
N GLU A 199 14.66 3.09 23.96
CA GLU A 199 14.49 1.99 23.02
C GLU A 199 15.85 1.46 22.56
N LEU A 200 15.90 0.36 21.83
CA LEU A 200 17.10 -0.05 21.11
C LEU A 200 17.24 0.83 19.86
N GLU A 201 18.41 1.46 19.69
CA GLU A 201 18.70 2.33 18.55
C GLU A 201 19.79 1.71 17.68
N ARG A 202 19.56 1.67 16.35
CA ARG A 202 20.54 1.23 15.38
C ARG A 202 21.47 2.39 15.00
N ASP A 203 22.74 2.09 14.74
CA ASP A 203 23.65 3.04 14.10
C ASP A 203 23.17 3.44 12.69
N LEU A 204 23.50 4.64 12.26
CA LEU A 204 23.04 5.17 10.97
C LEU A 204 23.59 4.37 9.78
N HIS A 205 24.79 3.85 9.87
CA HIS A 205 25.55 3.26 8.77
C HIS A 205 25.88 1.78 8.96
N THR A 206 25.54 1.21 10.12
CA THR A 206 25.81 -0.21 10.43
C THR A 206 24.61 -0.87 11.12
N ASN A 207 24.62 -2.20 11.17
CA ASN A 207 23.69 -2.97 11.99
C ASN A 207 24.23 -3.18 13.41
N ASP A 208 24.84 -2.16 13.98
CA ASP A 208 25.22 -2.10 15.39
C ASP A 208 24.14 -1.36 16.19
N PHE A 209 23.84 -1.88 17.36
CA PHE A 209 22.72 -1.41 18.17
C PHE A 209 23.19 -1.00 19.56
N LYS A 210 22.50 -0.01 20.13
CA LYS A 210 22.78 0.49 21.48
C LYS A 210 21.51 0.54 22.30
N TYR A 211 21.61 0.27 23.60
CA TYR A 211 20.55 0.48 24.58
C TYR A 211 21.11 1.00 25.89
N SER A 212 20.30 1.72 26.65
CA SER A 212 20.67 2.16 28.00
C SER A 212 20.08 1.22 29.05
N PRO A 213 20.89 0.51 29.85
CA PRO A 213 20.37 -0.42 30.86
C PRO A 213 19.45 0.24 31.90
N THR A 214 19.59 1.56 32.11
CA THR A 214 18.85 2.32 33.12
C THR A 214 17.50 2.87 32.60
N THR A 215 17.39 3.16 31.32
CA THR A 215 16.22 3.81 30.73
C THR A 215 15.50 2.98 29.66
N PHE A 216 16.05 1.82 29.27
CA PHE A 216 15.46 0.93 28.26
C PHE A 216 14.07 0.43 28.70
N LEU A 217 13.03 0.84 27.99
CA LEU A 217 11.63 0.46 28.27
C LEU A 217 11.31 -0.96 27.82
N GLY A 218 11.99 -1.44 26.77
CA GLY A 218 11.87 -2.80 26.25
C GLY A 218 10.49 -3.11 25.71
N ARG A 219 9.86 -2.17 25.04
CA ARG A 219 8.64 -2.45 24.25
C ARG A 219 9.01 -3.37 23.09
N GLU A 220 8.13 -4.29 22.75
CA GLU A 220 8.26 -5.06 21.52
C GLU A 220 8.27 -4.09 20.32
N ARG A 221 9.31 -4.19 19.52
CA ARG A 221 9.54 -3.31 18.38
C ARG A 221 10.20 -4.03 17.24
N PHE A 222 10.00 -3.49 16.06
CA PHE A 222 10.71 -3.87 14.85
C PHE A 222 11.59 -2.71 14.41
N ILE A 223 12.87 -2.99 14.12
CA ILE A 223 13.85 -1.97 13.72
C ILE A 223 14.35 -2.34 12.32
N PRO A 224 14.31 -1.43 11.35
CA PRO A 224 14.84 -1.69 10.02
C PRO A 224 16.31 -2.09 10.05
N LEU A 225 16.66 -3.14 9.33
CA LEU A 225 18.04 -3.53 9.06
C LEU A 225 18.58 -2.74 7.87
N LEU A 226 19.86 -2.41 7.88
CA LEU A 226 20.59 -2.06 6.67
C LEU A 226 20.79 -3.34 5.87
N THR A 227 20.24 -3.38 4.67
CA THR A 227 20.27 -4.55 3.81
C THR A 227 21.50 -4.56 2.91
N SER A 228 21.92 -5.75 2.53
CA SER A 228 22.94 -5.95 1.49
C SER A 228 22.80 -7.35 0.92
N GLY A 229 23.29 -7.58 -0.29
CA GLY A 229 23.31 -8.91 -0.89
C GLY A 229 24.09 -9.91 -0.03
N GLN A 230 25.16 -9.48 0.62
CA GLN A 230 25.94 -10.30 1.56
C GLN A 230 25.10 -10.70 2.78
N LEU A 231 24.41 -9.75 3.42
CA LEU A 231 23.53 -10.02 4.57
C LEU A 231 22.39 -10.97 4.20
N THR A 232 21.76 -10.77 3.05
CA THR A 232 20.71 -11.67 2.55
C THR A 232 21.23 -13.10 2.40
N ALA A 233 22.42 -13.30 1.80
CA ALA A 233 23.02 -14.62 1.67
C ALA A 233 23.32 -15.27 3.02
N GLU A 234 23.82 -14.51 3.99
CA GLU A 234 24.11 -14.98 5.34
C GLU A 234 22.87 -15.39 6.11
N LEU A 235 21.79 -14.59 6.05
CA LEU A 235 20.50 -14.92 6.68
C LEU A 235 19.85 -16.15 6.02
N ALA A 236 19.95 -16.27 4.71
CA ALA A 236 19.44 -17.43 3.97
C ALA A 236 20.24 -18.70 4.29
N GLN A 237 21.56 -18.59 4.46
CA GLN A 237 22.38 -19.72 4.91
C GLN A 237 21.97 -20.22 6.29
N GLU A 238 21.74 -19.33 7.24
CA GLU A 238 21.26 -19.67 8.59
C GLU A 238 19.90 -20.37 8.55
N LEU A 239 18.99 -19.91 7.68
CA LEU A 239 17.64 -20.48 7.55
C LEU A 239 17.63 -21.85 6.87
N THR A 240 18.48 -22.06 5.87
CA THR A 240 18.39 -23.23 4.99
C THR A 240 19.42 -24.30 5.31
N GLY A 241 20.50 -23.95 6.03
CA GLY A 241 21.65 -24.83 6.26
C GLY A 241 22.47 -25.14 5.02
N LYS A 242 22.17 -24.52 3.87
CA LYS A 242 22.92 -24.67 2.61
C LYS A 242 24.00 -23.61 2.53
N THR A 243 25.03 -23.84 1.70
CA THR A 243 26.05 -22.85 1.44
C THR A 243 25.50 -21.76 0.54
N TRP A 244 25.46 -20.53 1.03
CA TRP A 244 25.07 -19.36 0.24
C TRP A 244 26.29 -18.47 -0.05
N ILE A 245 26.44 -18.07 -1.31
CA ILE A 245 27.52 -17.21 -1.78
C ILE A 245 26.89 -15.98 -2.43
N TYR A 246 27.21 -14.80 -1.90
CA TYR A 246 26.86 -13.57 -2.61
C TYR A 246 27.85 -13.25 -3.71
N LYS A 247 27.38 -13.11 -4.93
CA LYS A 247 28.17 -12.67 -6.07
C LYS A 247 27.31 -11.89 -7.05
N LYS A 248 27.63 -10.62 -7.25
CA LYS A 248 26.89 -9.77 -8.17
C LYS A 248 27.11 -10.25 -9.62
N GLU A 249 26.06 -10.72 -10.26
CA GLU A 249 26.02 -11.26 -11.61
C GLU A 249 24.70 -10.89 -12.27
N SER A 250 24.74 -10.43 -13.51
CA SER A 250 23.52 -10.05 -14.24
C SER A 250 22.58 -11.23 -14.43
N LEU A 251 21.28 -10.96 -14.39
CA LEU A 251 20.24 -11.95 -14.67
C LEU A 251 20.30 -12.36 -16.16
N PRO A 252 20.53 -13.64 -16.49
CA PRO A 252 20.59 -14.08 -17.88
C PRO A 252 19.18 -14.22 -18.48
N GLU A 253 19.07 -14.10 -19.80
CA GLU A 253 17.79 -14.18 -20.50
C GLU A 253 17.09 -15.55 -20.36
N ASN A 254 17.86 -16.64 -20.27
CA ASN A 254 17.34 -18.02 -20.13
C ASN A 254 16.98 -18.40 -18.69
N ASN A 255 16.69 -17.42 -17.82
CA ASN A 255 16.27 -17.68 -16.45
C ASN A 255 14.87 -18.31 -16.37
N GLN A 256 14.61 -18.97 -15.24
CA GLN A 256 13.30 -19.48 -14.87
C GLN A 256 12.77 -18.70 -13.66
N ALA A 257 11.45 -18.59 -13.56
CA ALA A 257 10.79 -17.98 -12.40
C ALA A 257 10.23 -19.05 -11.47
N PHE A 258 10.46 -18.89 -10.17
CA PHE A 258 9.77 -19.67 -9.13
C PHE A 258 8.61 -18.85 -8.56
N ARG A 259 7.41 -19.46 -8.54
CA ARG A 259 6.21 -18.87 -7.96
C ARG A 259 6.02 -19.37 -6.53
N GLY A 260 5.80 -18.44 -5.61
CA GLY A 260 5.74 -18.71 -4.18
C GLY A 260 4.39 -18.44 -3.55
N ALA A 261 4.28 -17.38 -2.77
CA ALA A 261 3.10 -17.07 -1.96
C ALA A 261 1.90 -16.60 -2.79
N PRO A 262 0.66 -16.78 -2.30
CA PRO A 262 -0.51 -16.11 -2.85
C PRO A 262 -0.38 -14.58 -2.74
N VAL A 263 -0.78 -13.84 -3.80
CA VAL A 263 -0.72 -12.37 -3.82
C VAL A 263 -1.80 -11.75 -2.93
N PHE A 264 -2.99 -12.32 -2.90
CA PHE A 264 -4.14 -11.73 -2.22
C PHE A 264 -3.92 -11.44 -0.72
N PRO A 265 -3.35 -12.35 0.11
CA PRO A 265 -3.04 -12.05 1.50
C PRO A 265 -2.06 -10.88 1.69
N LEU A 266 -1.08 -10.74 0.80
CA LEU A 266 -0.15 -9.60 0.81
C LEU A 266 -0.87 -8.28 0.50
N LEU A 267 -1.82 -8.30 -0.46
CA LEU A 267 -2.65 -7.14 -0.76
C LEU A 267 -3.57 -6.78 0.42
N GLN A 268 -4.12 -7.78 1.12
CA GLN A 268 -4.93 -7.52 2.32
C GLN A 268 -4.11 -6.83 3.40
N GLU A 269 -2.93 -7.33 3.74
CA GLU A 269 -2.05 -6.73 4.74
C GLU A 269 -1.65 -5.29 4.34
N MET A 270 -1.21 -5.11 3.09
CA MET A 270 -0.90 -3.79 2.54
C MET A 270 -2.04 -2.79 2.75
N MET A 271 -3.27 -3.22 2.53
CA MET A 271 -4.43 -2.34 2.58
C MET A 271 -5.01 -2.18 3.98
N LEU A 272 -5.17 -3.27 4.74
CA LEU A 272 -5.81 -3.26 6.05
C LEU A 272 -4.91 -2.64 7.12
N GLU A 273 -3.66 -3.10 7.23
CA GLU A 273 -2.70 -2.61 8.22
C GLU A 273 -1.86 -1.44 7.68
N SER A 274 -2.02 -1.14 6.39
CA SER A 274 -1.28 -0.05 5.73
C SER A 274 0.22 -0.29 5.65
N ASP A 275 0.62 -1.54 5.48
CA ASP A 275 2.02 -1.93 5.42
C ASP A 275 2.74 -1.24 4.26
N ASN A 276 3.76 -0.42 4.59
CA ASN A 276 4.53 0.32 3.60
C ASN A 276 5.52 -0.58 2.88
N PHE A 277 6.13 -1.52 3.61
CA PHE A 277 7.13 -2.40 3.05
C PHE A 277 6.53 -3.29 1.96
N ILE A 278 5.38 -3.90 2.24
CA ILE A 278 4.64 -4.68 1.24
C ILE A 278 4.29 -3.81 0.03
N ALA A 279 3.83 -2.56 0.25
CA ALA A 279 3.46 -1.67 -0.85
C ALA A 279 4.64 -1.34 -1.77
N GLU A 280 5.82 -1.12 -1.21
CA GLU A 280 7.04 -0.86 -1.98
C GLU A 280 7.50 -2.11 -2.74
N GLN A 281 7.49 -3.26 -2.07
CA GLN A 281 7.84 -4.53 -2.69
C GLN A 281 6.85 -4.93 -3.79
N MET A 282 5.54 -4.59 -3.65
CA MET A 282 4.55 -4.82 -4.72
C MET A 282 4.93 -4.12 -6.03
N LEU A 283 5.41 -2.87 -6.00
CA LEU A 283 5.87 -2.20 -7.22
C LEU A 283 7.12 -2.89 -7.80
N TRP A 284 8.00 -3.42 -6.95
CA TRP A 284 9.14 -4.21 -7.43
C TRP A 284 8.70 -5.53 -8.06
N MET A 285 7.71 -6.21 -7.47
CA MET A 285 7.13 -7.42 -8.07
C MET A 285 6.44 -7.13 -9.40
N VAL A 286 5.73 -6.00 -9.51
CA VAL A 286 5.16 -5.52 -10.78
C VAL A 286 6.26 -5.27 -11.81
N SER A 287 7.34 -4.60 -11.41
CA SER A 287 8.50 -4.34 -12.27
C SER A 287 9.19 -5.63 -12.72
N ASP A 288 9.42 -6.57 -11.79
CA ASP A 288 10.01 -7.88 -12.12
C ASP A 288 9.15 -8.66 -13.12
N HIS A 289 7.83 -8.66 -12.91
CA HIS A 289 6.90 -9.33 -13.82
C HIS A 289 6.98 -8.79 -15.25
N LEU A 290 7.05 -7.46 -15.39
CA LEU A 290 7.05 -6.78 -16.69
C LEU A 290 8.44 -6.78 -17.35
N PHE A 291 9.50 -6.61 -16.57
CA PHE A 291 10.82 -6.22 -17.09
C PHE A 291 11.99 -7.06 -16.57
N GLN A 292 11.76 -7.98 -15.64
CA GLN A 292 12.80 -8.77 -14.98
C GLN A 292 13.86 -7.90 -14.26
N THR A 293 13.46 -6.71 -13.84
CA THR A 293 14.25 -5.76 -13.05
C THR A 293 13.40 -5.17 -11.94
N LEU A 294 14.03 -4.73 -10.85
CA LEU A 294 13.36 -4.11 -9.71
C LEU A 294 13.52 -2.60 -9.81
N ASP A 295 12.61 -1.98 -10.56
CA ASP A 295 12.64 -0.57 -10.94
C ASP A 295 11.27 0.08 -10.72
N THR A 296 11.16 0.83 -9.62
CA THR A 296 9.94 1.51 -9.21
C THR A 296 9.47 2.53 -10.25
N GLU A 297 10.40 3.34 -10.78
CA GLU A 297 10.07 4.41 -11.72
C GLU A 297 9.50 3.83 -13.02
N ARG A 298 10.16 2.80 -13.55
CA ARG A 298 9.74 2.12 -14.79
C ARG A 298 8.38 1.43 -14.63
N ALA A 299 8.13 0.81 -13.45
CA ALA A 299 6.82 0.21 -13.16
C ALA A 299 5.71 1.27 -13.13
N ILE A 300 5.94 2.37 -12.42
CA ILE A 300 5.00 3.48 -12.32
C ILE A 300 4.72 4.07 -13.70
N GLU A 301 5.76 4.35 -14.48
CA GLU A 301 5.64 4.92 -15.84
C GLU A 301 4.80 4.01 -16.75
N TYR A 302 5.03 2.70 -16.71
CA TYR A 302 4.26 1.73 -17.48
C TYR A 302 2.78 1.76 -17.09
N ILE A 303 2.47 1.71 -15.79
CA ILE A 303 1.09 1.73 -15.30
C ILE A 303 0.38 3.04 -15.67
N GLN A 304 1.05 4.19 -15.51
CA GLN A 304 0.49 5.49 -15.87
C GLN A 304 0.16 5.58 -17.36
N LYS A 305 1.07 5.15 -18.22
CA LYS A 305 0.88 5.18 -19.67
C LYS A 305 -0.18 4.21 -20.16
N THR A 306 -0.29 3.05 -19.53
CA THR A 306 -1.15 1.96 -19.99
C THR A 306 -2.57 2.06 -19.44
N TYR A 307 -2.72 2.43 -18.16
CA TYR A 307 -3.99 2.33 -17.45
C TYR A 307 -4.52 3.66 -16.92
N PHE A 308 -3.68 4.70 -16.80
CA PHE A 308 -4.06 5.97 -16.19
C PHE A 308 -3.97 7.16 -17.15
N PHE A 309 -3.82 6.91 -18.45
CA PHE A 309 -3.78 7.95 -19.47
C PHE A 309 -5.08 8.78 -19.55
N ASP A 310 -6.18 8.24 -19.08
CA ASP A 310 -7.54 8.82 -19.08
C ASP A 310 -7.94 9.44 -17.72
N LEU A 311 -7.03 9.49 -16.74
CA LEU A 311 -7.31 10.19 -15.49
C LEU A 311 -7.48 11.70 -15.75
N PRO A 312 -8.43 12.37 -15.06
CA PRO A 312 -8.67 13.80 -15.24
C PRO A 312 -7.44 14.68 -15.04
N ASP A 313 -6.59 14.28 -14.10
CA ASP A 313 -5.27 14.88 -13.86
C ASP A 313 -4.24 13.78 -13.74
N GLN A 314 -3.10 13.94 -14.40
CA GLN A 314 -2.02 12.98 -14.28
C GLN A 314 -1.38 13.06 -12.89
N PRO A 315 -1.35 11.96 -12.14
CA PRO A 315 -0.77 11.97 -10.80
C PRO A 315 0.75 12.08 -10.87
N LYS A 316 1.34 12.86 -9.97
CA LYS A 316 2.76 12.71 -9.66
C LYS A 316 2.89 11.54 -8.69
N TRP A 317 3.12 10.35 -9.21
CA TRP A 317 3.25 9.12 -8.44
C TRP A 317 4.73 8.74 -8.36
N VAL A 318 5.25 8.50 -7.15
CA VAL A 318 6.70 8.40 -6.87
C VAL A 318 7.10 7.10 -6.19
N ASP A 319 6.23 6.58 -5.29
CA ASP A 319 6.49 5.37 -4.53
C ASP A 319 5.22 4.53 -4.32
N GLY A 320 5.38 3.31 -3.81
CA GLY A 320 4.25 2.39 -3.60
C GLY A 320 3.43 2.67 -2.35
N SER A 321 4.05 3.20 -1.32
CA SER A 321 3.49 3.32 0.03
C SER A 321 2.81 4.64 0.33
N GLY A 322 3.29 5.71 -0.30
CA GLY A 322 2.94 7.09 0.03
C GLY A 322 3.80 7.71 1.13
N LEU A 323 4.96 7.13 1.44
CA LEU A 323 5.95 7.74 2.32
C LEU A 323 6.53 9.01 1.72
N SER A 324 6.74 9.03 0.42
CA SER A 324 7.24 10.20 -0.28
C SER A 324 6.26 11.36 -0.24
N ARG A 325 6.70 12.52 0.24
CA ARG A 325 5.95 13.78 0.16
C ARG A 325 5.90 14.37 -1.25
N HIS A 326 6.60 13.75 -2.20
CA HIS A 326 6.56 14.13 -3.60
C HIS A 326 5.39 13.52 -4.38
N ASN A 327 4.66 12.56 -3.79
CA ASN A 327 3.39 12.11 -4.35
C ASN A 327 2.36 13.26 -4.31
N LEU A 328 1.73 13.54 -5.44
CA LEU A 328 0.69 14.56 -5.56
C LEU A 328 -0.48 14.02 -6.39
N PHE A 329 -1.64 13.90 -5.78
CA PHE A 329 -2.85 13.39 -6.41
C PHE A 329 -4.01 14.36 -6.23
N THR A 330 -4.93 14.35 -7.19
CA THR A 330 -6.18 15.11 -7.08
C THR A 330 -7.32 14.20 -6.62
N PRO A 331 -8.29 14.71 -5.84
CA PRO A 331 -9.47 13.95 -5.46
C PRO A 331 -10.22 13.37 -6.67
N ARG A 332 -10.34 14.11 -7.78
CA ARG A 332 -11.07 13.62 -8.96
C ARG A 332 -10.35 12.49 -9.69
N SER A 333 -9.02 12.47 -9.74
CA SER A 333 -8.28 11.32 -10.27
C SER A 333 -8.35 10.11 -9.34
N MET A 334 -8.42 10.35 -8.03
CA MET A 334 -8.59 9.28 -7.03
C MET A 334 -9.93 8.54 -7.18
N VAL A 335 -11.05 9.23 -7.38
CA VAL A 335 -12.34 8.54 -7.55
C VAL A 335 -12.43 7.79 -8.87
N VAL A 336 -11.80 8.27 -9.94
CA VAL A 336 -11.71 7.52 -11.21
C VAL A 336 -10.87 6.26 -11.05
N LEU A 337 -9.77 6.31 -10.28
CA LEU A 337 -9.01 5.12 -9.92
C LEU A 337 -9.87 4.12 -9.13
N ILE A 338 -10.67 4.59 -8.16
CA ILE A 338 -11.57 3.75 -7.37
C ILE A 338 -12.63 3.11 -8.27
N ASP A 339 -13.20 3.85 -9.21
CA ASP A 339 -14.14 3.31 -10.21
C ASP A 339 -13.48 2.21 -11.06
N LYS A 340 -12.23 2.42 -11.51
CA LYS A 340 -11.46 1.39 -12.21
C LYS A 340 -11.26 0.12 -11.35
N LEU A 341 -10.88 0.26 -10.08
CA LEU A 341 -10.77 -0.87 -9.14
C LEU A 341 -12.10 -1.59 -8.95
N TYR A 342 -13.19 -0.83 -8.76
CA TYR A 342 -14.54 -1.38 -8.60
C TYR A 342 -14.99 -2.22 -9.78
N ARG A 343 -14.51 -1.91 -10.99
CA ARG A 343 -14.85 -2.65 -12.22
C ARG A 343 -14.00 -3.87 -12.49
N ILE A 344 -12.73 -3.90 -12.05
CA ILE A 344 -11.80 -5.00 -12.35
C ILE A 344 -11.68 -6.01 -11.22
N VAL A 345 -11.97 -5.62 -9.97
CA VAL A 345 -11.88 -6.50 -8.80
C VAL A 345 -13.29 -7.01 -8.45
N PRO A 346 -13.49 -8.33 -8.25
CA PRO A 346 -14.76 -8.84 -7.73
C PRO A 346 -15.19 -8.12 -6.46
N GLU A 347 -16.47 -7.80 -6.34
CA GLU A 347 -17.00 -6.92 -5.29
C GLU A 347 -16.65 -7.41 -3.87
N ASP A 348 -16.81 -8.69 -3.61
CA ASP A 348 -16.48 -9.33 -2.33
C ASP A 348 -14.99 -9.23 -2.00
N GLN A 349 -14.12 -9.39 -3.00
CA GLN A 349 -12.68 -9.24 -2.84
C GLN A 349 -12.30 -7.77 -2.61
N LEU A 350 -12.90 -6.83 -3.33
CA LEU A 350 -12.62 -5.41 -3.13
C LEU A 350 -13.00 -4.97 -1.70
N TYR A 351 -14.15 -5.39 -1.20
CA TYR A 351 -14.54 -5.11 0.18
C TYR A 351 -13.63 -5.80 1.21
N ALA A 352 -13.10 -6.98 0.90
CA ALA A 352 -12.14 -7.67 1.76
C ALA A 352 -10.75 -7.01 1.79
N LEU A 353 -10.38 -6.29 0.73
CA LEU A 353 -9.13 -5.53 0.63
C LEU A 353 -9.20 -4.15 1.31
N LEU A 354 -10.39 -3.53 1.38
CA LEU A 354 -10.52 -2.19 1.93
C LEU A 354 -10.79 -2.21 3.45
N PRO A 355 -10.08 -1.39 4.25
CA PRO A 355 -10.46 -1.16 5.65
C PRO A 355 -11.93 -0.79 5.77
N THR A 356 -12.63 -1.49 6.67
CA THR A 356 -14.07 -1.33 6.89
C THR A 356 -14.32 -0.53 8.16
N GLY A 357 -15.08 0.56 8.04
CA GLY A 357 -15.47 1.41 9.17
C GLY A 357 -16.14 0.62 10.29
N GLY A 358 -15.64 0.77 11.53
CA GLY A 358 -16.10 0.08 12.71
C GLY A 358 -15.76 -1.42 12.80
N LYS A 359 -14.94 -1.96 11.87
CA LYS A 359 -14.67 -3.41 11.82
C LYS A 359 -13.22 -3.80 11.61
N THR A 360 -12.56 -3.32 10.53
CA THR A 360 -11.26 -3.85 10.15
C THR A 360 -10.22 -2.77 9.87
N GLY A 361 -8.95 -3.16 9.95
CA GLY A 361 -7.82 -2.36 9.54
C GLY A 361 -7.74 -1.00 10.23
N THR A 362 -7.22 -0.02 9.55
CA THR A 362 -7.03 1.35 10.09
C THR A 362 -8.33 2.08 10.43
N LEU A 363 -9.49 1.56 10.03
CA LEU A 363 -10.80 2.14 10.30
C LEU A 363 -11.61 1.41 11.39
N LYS A 364 -11.04 0.40 12.05
CA LYS A 364 -11.75 -0.45 13.04
C LYS A 364 -12.41 0.32 14.18
N ASN A 365 -11.85 1.47 14.53
CA ASN A 365 -12.34 2.31 15.65
C ASN A 365 -13.03 3.60 15.21
N THR A 366 -13.33 3.78 13.92
CA THR A 366 -13.97 4.97 13.35
C THR A 366 -15.15 4.58 12.47
N PHE A 367 -16.04 5.51 12.13
CA PHE A 367 -17.22 5.27 11.29
C PHE A 367 -18.13 4.15 11.83
N GLN A 368 -18.30 4.11 13.16
CA GLN A 368 -19.12 3.10 13.85
C GLN A 368 -20.58 3.20 13.41
N ALA A 369 -21.17 2.07 13.02
CA ALA A 369 -22.58 1.97 12.67
C ALA A 369 -23.05 0.52 12.77
N ALA A 370 -24.38 0.31 12.91
CA ALA A 370 -24.97 -1.03 12.95
C ALA A 370 -24.65 -1.85 11.69
N GLN A 371 -24.65 -1.18 10.53
CA GLN A 371 -24.16 -1.75 9.26
C GLN A 371 -22.99 -0.90 8.77
N PRO A 372 -21.86 -1.51 8.37
CA PRO A 372 -20.75 -0.79 7.79
C PRO A 372 -21.16 0.00 6.56
N TYR A 373 -20.64 1.21 6.44
CA TYR A 373 -20.96 2.08 5.33
C TYR A 373 -19.74 2.72 4.68
N ILE A 374 -18.57 2.63 5.31
CA ILE A 374 -17.28 3.11 4.76
C ILE A 374 -16.38 1.91 4.52
N PHE A 375 -15.84 1.83 3.31
CA PHE A 375 -14.84 0.86 2.87
C PHE A 375 -13.74 1.66 2.16
N ALA A 376 -12.70 2.03 2.90
CA ALA A 376 -11.77 3.04 2.40
C ALA A 376 -10.36 2.89 2.93
N LYS A 377 -9.38 3.31 2.14
CA LYS A 377 -8.00 3.46 2.59
C LYS A 377 -7.79 4.82 3.21
N SER A 378 -7.24 4.86 4.41
CA SER A 378 -6.79 6.09 5.06
C SER A 378 -5.31 6.36 4.79
N GLY A 379 -4.94 7.63 4.78
CA GLY A 379 -3.56 8.10 4.71
C GLY A 379 -3.33 9.20 5.74
N SER A 380 -2.24 9.11 6.51
CA SER A 380 -1.88 10.12 7.50
C SER A 380 -0.38 10.39 7.48
N MET A 381 -0.03 11.64 7.45
CA MET A 381 1.32 12.17 7.69
C MET A 381 1.20 13.43 8.55
N SER A 382 2.32 13.95 9.03
CA SER A 382 2.32 15.25 9.70
C SER A 382 1.65 16.30 8.82
N ASN A 383 0.56 16.93 9.31
CA ASN A 383 -0.23 17.96 8.62
C ASN A 383 -1.05 17.50 7.40
N HIS A 384 -1.16 16.17 7.17
CA HIS A 384 -1.93 15.62 6.04
C HIS A 384 -2.80 14.44 6.51
N TYR A 385 -4.04 14.43 6.06
CA TYR A 385 -4.97 13.32 6.27
C TYR A 385 -5.85 13.13 5.03
N SER A 386 -5.87 11.91 4.53
CA SER A 386 -6.68 11.52 3.37
C SER A 386 -7.50 10.28 3.66
N LEU A 387 -8.67 10.18 3.07
CA LEU A 387 -9.55 9.01 3.10
C LEU A 387 -10.16 8.85 1.71
N ALA A 388 -10.00 7.68 1.09
CA ALA A 388 -10.54 7.45 -0.26
C ALA A 388 -11.02 6.00 -0.40
N GLY A 389 -12.16 5.81 -1.04
CA GLY A 389 -12.79 4.50 -1.18
C GLY A 389 -14.27 4.57 -1.52
N LEU A 390 -15.06 3.68 -0.91
CA LEU A 390 -16.48 3.50 -1.16
C LEU A 390 -17.30 3.90 0.08
N VAL A 391 -18.42 4.57 -0.15
CA VAL A 391 -19.45 4.85 0.85
C VAL A 391 -20.79 4.27 0.42
N ARG A 392 -21.42 3.50 1.29
CA ARG A 392 -22.78 2.97 1.09
C ARG A 392 -23.78 3.82 1.87
N THR A 393 -24.75 4.39 1.18
CA THR A 393 -25.76 5.26 1.76
C THR A 393 -26.94 4.46 2.36
N LYS A 394 -27.81 5.13 3.11
CA LYS A 394 -29.06 4.51 3.63
C LYS A 394 -30.01 4.08 2.53
N SER A 395 -29.98 4.73 1.37
CA SER A 395 -30.75 4.30 0.21
C SER A 395 -30.25 2.98 -0.42
N GLY A 396 -29.11 2.46 0.07
CA GLY A 396 -28.45 1.25 -0.47
C GLY A 396 -27.49 1.52 -1.62
N LYS A 397 -27.38 2.76 -2.08
CA LYS A 397 -26.49 3.14 -3.20
C LYS A 397 -25.05 3.27 -2.74
N THR A 398 -24.10 2.87 -3.60
CA THR A 398 -22.67 2.97 -3.35
C THR A 398 -22.05 4.06 -4.22
N TYR A 399 -21.27 4.94 -3.58
CA TYR A 399 -20.51 6.00 -4.25
C TYR A 399 -19.03 5.82 -4.01
N ALA A 400 -18.19 6.19 -4.99
CA ALA A 400 -16.78 6.42 -4.74
C ALA A 400 -16.58 7.82 -4.16
N PHE A 401 -15.61 7.96 -3.25
CA PHE A 401 -15.26 9.26 -2.68
C PHE A 401 -13.76 9.40 -2.44
N ALA A 402 -13.29 10.64 -2.44
CA ALA A 402 -11.97 11.00 -1.95
C ALA A 402 -12.08 12.28 -1.11
N PHE A 403 -11.54 12.22 0.10
CA PHE A 403 -11.46 13.32 1.04
C PHE A 403 -10.00 13.56 1.43
N MET A 404 -9.43 14.68 1.02
CA MET A 404 -8.01 14.98 1.18
C MET A 404 -7.84 16.31 1.90
N ASN A 405 -7.02 16.32 2.96
CA ASN A 405 -6.73 17.49 3.78
C ASN A 405 -5.23 17.68 3.90
N SER A 406 -4.76 18.91 3.67
CA SER A 406 -3.36 19.26 3.71
C SER A 406 -3.13 20.57 4.45
N ASN A 407 -1.97 20.68 5.10
CA ASN A 407 -1.50 21.89 5.79
C ASN A 407 -2.35 22.31 7.00
N PHE A 408 -3.04 21.39 7.64
CA PHE A 408 -3.71 21.68 8.90
C PHE A 408 -2.71 21.74 10.06
N LEU A 409 -3.00 22.59 11.02
CA LEU A 409 -2.27 22.63 12.29
C LEU A 409 -2.98 21.73 13.32
N GLY A 410 -2.22 21.04 14.13
CA GLY A 410 -2.77 20.19 15.18
C GLY A 410 -2.75 18.69 14.85
N ARG A 411 -3.55 17.91 15.58
CA ARG A 411 -3.50 16.45 15.52
C ARG A 411 -4.38 15.91 14.39
N PRO A 412 -3.89 14.94 13.61
CA PRO A 412 -4.69 14.26 12.59
C PRO A 412 -6.01 13.66 13.10
N SER A 413 -6.08 13.30 14.39
CA SER A 413 -7.29 12.78 15.03
C SER A 413 -8.46 13.77 15.03
N ALA A 414 -8.18 15.08 15.14
CA ALA A 414 -9.21 16.11 15.10
C ALA A 414 -9.82 16.19 13.67
N ILE A 415 -8.98 16.22 12.64
CA ILE A 415 -9.46 16.22 11.24
C ILE A 415 -10.23 14.93 10.94
N ARG A 416 -9.75 13.78 11.42
CA ARG A 416 -10.46 12.49 11.26
C ARG A 416 -11.88 12.54 11.82
N ALA A 417 -12.07 13.11 13.02
CA ALA A 417 -13.39 13.25 13.63
C ALA A 417 -14.34 14.14 12.80
N GLU A 418 -13.81 15.21 12.18
CA GLU A 418 -14.62 16.05 11.29
C GLU A 418 -14.98 15.34 9.98
N VAL A 419 -14.03 14.61 9.39
CA VAL A 419 -14.31 13.77 8.21
C VAL A 419 -15.37 12.71 8.51
N GLU A 420 -15.35 12.11 9.71
CA GLU A 420 -16.37 11.16 10.15
C GLU A 420 -17.78 11.78 10.17
N LYS A 421 -17.91 13.02 10.65
CA LYS A 421 -19.20 13.76 10.63
C LYS A 421 -19.71 14.01 9.20
N VAL A 422 -18.81 14.40 8.30
CA VAL A 422 -19.18 14.61 6.88
C VAL A 422 -19.66 13.31 6.25
N MET A 423 -18.94 12.21 6.45
CA MET A 423 -19.29 10.92 5.85
C MET A 423 -20.55 10.32 6.47
N ALA A 424 -20.83 10.59 7.74
CA ALA A 424 -22.11 10.26 8.38
C ALA A 424 -23.26 11.05 7.74
N LEU A 425 -23.07 12.35 7.48
CA LEU A 425 -24.06 13.17 6.76
C LEU A 425 -24.30 12.63 5.34
N VAL A 426 -23.24 12.33 4.59
CA VAL A 426 -23.35 11.71 3.23
C VAL A 426 -24.20 10.45 3.27
N ARG A 427 -23.96 9.56 4.25
CA ARG A 427 -24.75 8.33 4.43
C ARG A 427 -26.25 8.61 4.64
N GLU A 428 -26.57 9.65 5.41
CA GLU A 428 -27.94 9.97 5.80
C GLU A 428 -28.74 10.67 4.70
N VAL A 429 -28.07 11.55 3.95
CA VAL A 429 -28.75 12.44 3.01
C VAL A 429 -28.83 11.90 1.58
N LEU A 430 -28.02 10.90 1.22
CA LEU A 430 -28.00 10.24 -0.08
C LEU A 430 -28.57 8.82 0.00
#